data_8eb2739efd48969bdb71936e6fd32cf0
#
_entry.id   8eb2739efd48969bdb71936e6fd32cf0
#
_cell.length_a   1.000
_cell.length_b   1.000
_cell.length_c   1.000
_cell.angle_alpha   90.00
_cell.angle_beta   90.00
_cell.angle_gamma   90.00
#
_symmetry.space_group_name_H-M   'P 1'
#
loop_
_entity.id
_entity.type
_entity.pdbx_description
1 polymer ?
#
loop_
_entity_poly.entity_id
_entity_poly.type
_entity_poly.pdbx_seq_one_letter_code
_entity_poly.pdbx_strand_id
1 'polypeptide(L)'
;MEYLLKKGEVMSLASASSPVIRVKEGAVWLTRADDSRDFFLKRGDSFVREGEGLVVLESLSDCFFDIQCPDAVPIQLTIRLTLAGAPKAGI
;
A
#
# COMPACT_ATOMS: atom_id res chain seq x y z
N MET A 1 -7.75 10.21 -1.49
CA MET A 1 -6.79 10.43 -2.59
C MET A 1 -6.56 9.11 -3.31
N GLU A 2 -6.63 9.14 -4.61
CA GLU A 2 -6.60 7.91 -5.43
C GLU A 2 -5.22 7.70 -6.05
N TYR A 3 -4.82 6.45 -6.12
CA TYR A 3 -3.51 6.05 -6.63
C TYR A 3 -3.65 4.91 -7.61
N LEU A 4 -2.80 4.95 -8.62
CA LEU A 4 -2.69 3.89 -9.62
C LEU A 4 -1.30 3.30 -9.54
N LEU A 5 -1.21 2.00 -9.32
CA LEU A 5 0.04 1.27 -9.35
C LEU A 5 0.00 0.22 -10.45
N LYS A 6 1.06 0.16 -11.22
CA LYS A 6 1.26 -0.90 -12.19
C LYS A 6 1.77 -2.16 -11.50
N LYS A 7 1.55 -3.29 -12.11
CA LYS A 7 2.03 -4.56 -11.60
C LYS A 7 3.52 -4.47 -11.23
N GLY A 8 3.85 -4.88 -10.02
CA GLY A 8 5.21 -4.90 -9.53
C GLY A 8 5.69 -3.61 -8.87
N GLU A 9 4.91 -2.54 -8.95
CA GLU A 9 5.27 -1.31 -8.26
C GLU A 9 5.00 -1.42 -6.76
N VAL A 10 5.82 -0.75 -5.98
CA VAL A 10 5.75 -0.80 -4.52
C VAL A 10 5.55 0.61 -3.99
N MET A 11 4.62 0.75 -3.06
CA MET A 11 4.37 2.00 -2.36
C MET A 11 4.55 1.78 -0.87
N SER A 12 5.27 2.70 -0.23
CA SER A 12 5.38 2.73 1.23
C SER A 12 4.56 3.89 1.77
N LEU A 13 3.83 3.61 2.83
CA LEU A 13 2.97 4.59 3.48
C LEU A 13 3.35 4.67 4.95
N ALA A 14 3.82 5.84 5.37
CA ALA A 14 4.10 6.13 6.76
C ALA A 14 3.14 7.21 7.24
N SER A 15 2.43 6.94 8.31
CA SER A 15 1.43 7.86 8.82
C SER A 15 1.29 7.72 10.32
N ALA A 16 1.06 8.85 10.98
CA ALA A 16 0.74 8.88 12.41
C ALA A 16 -0.75 8.72 12.67
N SER A 17 -1.57 8.72 11.64
CA SER A 17 -3.01 8.50 11.76
C SER A 17 -3.36 7.11 11.25
N SER A 18 -4.63 6.79 11.26
CA SER A 18 -5.11 5.46 10.86
C SER A 18 -5.71 5.55 9.45
N PRO A 19 -4.88 5.45 8.40
CA PRO A 19 -5.40 5.53 7.05
C PRO A 19 -6.27 4.34 6.71
N VAL A 20 -7.25 4.58 5.86
CA VAL A 20 -8.09 3.54 5.29
C VAL A 20 -7.68 3.37 3.84
N ILE A 21 -7.34 2.15 3.48
CA ILE A 21 -6.95 1.80 2.11
C ILE A 21 -8.06 0.96 1.52
N ARG A 22 -8.62 1.41 0.40
CA ARG A 22 -9.69 0.68 -0.28
C ARG A 22 -9.27 0.38 -1.71
N VAL A 23 -9.26 -0.89 -2.06
CA VAL A 23 -8.90 -1.34 -3.40
C VAL A 23 -10.14 -1.28 -4.29
N LYS A 24 -10.02 -0.54 -5.38
CA LYS A 24 -11.11 -0.38 -6.36
C LYS A 24 -10.95 -1.30 -7.55
N GLU A 25 -9.72 -1.58 -7.95
CA GLU A 25 -9.43 -2.50 -9.04
C GLU A 25 -8.11 -3.20 -8.76
N GLY A 26 -8.00 -4.43 -9.21
CA GLY A 26 -6.77 -5.22 -9.10
C GLY A 26 -6.56 -5.83 -7.74
N ALA A 27 -5.31 -6.15 -7.44
CA ALA A 27 -4.93 -6.79 -6.19
C ALA A 27 -3.61 -6.24 -5.67
N VAL A 28 -3.52 -6.08 -4.37
CA VAL A 28 -2.30 -5.64 -3.71
C VAL A 28 -1.94 -6.59 -2.58
N TRP A 29 -0.65 -6.69 -2.34
CA TRP A 29 -0.09 -7.39 -1.20
C TRP A 29 0.38 -6.32 -0.23
N LEU A 30 -0.16 -6.35 0.98
CA LEU A 30 0.11 -5.36 2.00
C LEU A 30 0.83 -6.00 3.17
N THR A 31 1.90 -5.38 3.61
CA THR A 31 2.63 -5.80 4.80
C THR A 31 2.81 -4.61 5.73
N ARG A 32 2.91 -4.89 7.01
CA ARG A 32 3.17 -3.89 8.05
C ARG A 32 4.52 -4.18 8.67
N ALA A 33 5.27 -3.13 8.97
CA ALA A 33 6.59 -3.28 9.56
C ALA A 33 6.55 -3.92 10.95
N ASP A 34 5.47 -3.73 11.68
CA ASP A 34 5.31 -4.19 13.06
C ASP A 34 4.49 -5.49 13.18
N ASP A 35 4.20 -6.12 12.06
CA ASP A 35 3.34 -7.30 12.05
C ASP A 35 3.89 -8.27 11.00
N SER A 36 3.97 -9.53 11.36
CA SER A 36 4.47 -10.56 10.44
C SER A 36 3.40 -11.08 9.48
N ARG A 37 2.16 -10.65 9.64
CA ARG A 37 1.07 -11.11 8.78
C ARG A 37 1.11 -10.41 7.44
N ASP A 38 0.74 -11.15 6.40
CA ASP A 38 0.55 -10.61 5.07
C ASP A 38 -0.94 -10.43 4.81
N PHE A 39 -1.28 -9.36 4.12
CA PHE A 39 -2.66 -9.08 3.77
C PHE A 39 -2.75 -8.98 2.26
N PHE A 40 -3.67 -9.74 1.67
CA PHE A 40 -3.94 -9.67 0.24
C PHE A 40 -5.28 -9.01 0.04
N LEU A 41 -5.27 -7.86 -0.60
CA LEU A 41 -6.47 -7.07 -0.83
C LEU A 41 -6.79 -7.09 -2.31
N LYS A 42 -8.05 -7.27 -2.61
CA LYS A 42 -8.55 -7.26 -3.98
C LYS A 42 -9.71 -6.28 -4.08
N ARG A 43 -10.22 -6.11 -5.27
CA ARG A 43 -11.35 -5.21 -5.52
C ARG A 43 -12.44 -5.40 -4.46
N GLY A 44 -12.84 -4.30 -3.85
CA GLY A 44 -13.87 -4.27 -2.81
C GLY A 44 -13.34 -4.41 -1.41
N ASP A 45 -12.09 -4.81 -1.22
CA ASP A 45 -11.51 -4.95 0.10
C ASP A 45 -11.02 -3.61 0.64
N SER A 46 -11.06 -3.49 1.96
CA SER A 46 -10.55 -2.32 2.67
C SER A 46 -9.64 -2.77 3.80
N PHE A 47 -8.65 -1.94 4.07
CA PHE A 47 -7.72 -2.16 5.17
C PHE A 47 -7.62 -0.88 5.99
N VAL A 48 -7.81 -1.01 7.30
CA VAL A 48 -7.63 0.11 8.22
C VAL A 48 -6.36 -0.15 9.03
N ARG A 49 -5.40 0.76 8.89
CA ARG A 49 -4.20 0.67 9.70
C ARG A 49 -4.43 1.40 11.00
N GLU A 50 -4.29 0.68 12.10
CA GLU A 50 -4.39 1.26 13.42
C GLU A 50 -3.00 1.55 13.97
N GLY A 51 -2.83 2.72 14.55
CA GLY A 51 -1.58 3.14 15.14
C GLY A 51 -0.57 3.65 14.12
N GLU A 52 0.66 3.82 14.57
CA GLU A 52 1.75 4.34 13.76
C GLU A 52 2.55 3.20 13.14
N GLY A 53 3.30 3.53 12.11
CA GLY A 53 4.26 2.62 11.51
C GLY A 53 4.17 2.62 10.01
N LEU A 54 4.97 1.76 9.41
CA LEU A 54 5.11 1.68 7.98
C LEU A 54 4.21 0.57 7.43
N VAL A 55 3.51 0.91 6.36
CA VAL A 55 2.76 -0.06 5.57
C VAL A 55 3.37 -0.08 4.18
N VAL A 56 3.60 -1.25 3.65
CA VAL A 56 4.13 -1.43 2.30
C VAL A 56 3.10 -2.15 1.46
N LEU A 57 2.81 -1.58 0.30
CA LEU A 57 1.89 -2.13 -0.68
C LEU A 57 2.66 -2.56 -1.91
N GLU A 58 2.48 -3.78 -2.34
CA GLU A 58 3.02 -4.24 -3.62
C GLU A 58 1.87 -4.59 -4.55
N SER A 59 1.88 -4.02 -5.73
CA SER A 59 0.85 -4.31 -6.74
C SER A 59 1.09 -5.68 -7.35
N LEU A 60 0.13 -6.57 -7.19
CA LEU A 60 0.17 -7.90 -7.80
C LEU A 60 -0.36 -7.88 -9.23
N SER A 61 -1.15 -6.87 -9.54
CA SER A 61 -1.64 -6.57 -10.88
C SER A 61 -1.75 -5.06 -10.99
N ASP A 62 -2.04 -4.54 -12.16
CA ASP A 62 -2.36 -3.12 -12.25
C ASP A 62 -3.53 -2.86 -11.32
N CYS A 63 -3.38 -1.93 -10.39
CA CYS A 63 -4.39 -1.70 -9.38
C CYS A 63 -4.69 -0.22 -9.19
N PHE A 64 -5.90 0.02 -8.71
CA PHE A 64 -6.41 1.34 -8.44
C PHE A 64 -7.00 1.32 -7.03
N PHE A 65 -6.55 2.22 -6.19
CA PHE A 65 -6.99 2.24 -4.80
C PHE A 65 -7.06 3.66 -4.26
N ASP A 66 -7.80 3.80 -3.17
CA ASP A 66 -8.00 5.06 -2.50
C ASP A 66 -7.42 4.97 -1.09
N ILE A 67 -6.73 6.02 -0.68
CA ILE A 67 -6.23 6.15 0.68
C ILE A 67 -6.88 7.38 1.31
N GLN A 68 -7.57 7.16 2.41
CA GLN A 68 -8.21 8.23 3.16
C GLN A 68 -7.67 8.28 4.57
N CYS A 69 -7.36 9.47 5.04
CA CYS A 69 -6.97 9.71 6.42
C CYS A 69 -8.09 10.45 7.12
N PRO A 70 -8.74 9.83 8.11
CA PRO A 70 -9.81 10.49 8.83
C PRO A 70 -9.32 11.73 9.60
N ASP A 71 -8.05 11.75 9.97
CA ASP A 71 -7.45 12.89 10.65
C ASP A 71 -6.66 13.73 9.67
N ALA A 72 -6.56 15.04 9.94
CA ALA A 72 -5.82 15.95 9.08
C ALA A 72 -4.31 15.90 9.34
N VAL A 73 -3.77 14.71 9.54
CA VAL A 73 -2.35 14.50 9.80
C VAL A 73 -1.65 14.23 8.48
N PRO A 74 -0.49 14.86 8.24
CA PRO A 74 0.25 14.61 7.01
C PRO A 74 0.64 13.15 6.86
N ILE A 75 0.56 12.66 5.62
CA ILE A 75 0.98 11.33 5.26
C ILE A 75 2.28 11.45 4.49
N GLN A 76 3.24 10.60 4.81
CA GLN A 76 4.45 10.46 4.02
C GLN A 76 4.34 9.24 3.12
N LEU A 77 4.38 9.49 1.83
CA LEU A 77 4.31 8.44 0.83
C LEU A 77 5.63 8.33 0.09
N THR A 78 6.07 7.11 -0.11
CA THR A 78 7.20 6.83 -0.97
C THR A 78 6.78 5.76 -1.96
N ILE A 79 6.91 6.07 -3.23
CA ILE A 79 6.58 5.15 -4.31
C ILE A 79 7.89 4.68 -4.92
N ARG A 80 8.06 3.36 -4.99
CA ARG A 80 9.19 2.73 -5.65
C ARG A 80 8.71 1.98 -6.86
N LEU A 81 9.41 2.16 -7.95
CA LEU A 81 9.14 1.44 -9.19
C LEU A 81 10.07 0.24 -9.24
N THR A 82 9.49 -0.93 -9.32
CA THR A 82 10.24 -2.16 -9.52
C THR A 82 9.97 -2.64 -10.93
N LEU A 83 11.02 -2.72 -11.73
CA LEU A 83 10.88 -3.21 -13.09
C LEU A 83 10.55 -4.69 -13.07
N ALA A 84 9.64 -5.10 -13.96
CA ALA A 84 9.31 -6.50 -14.09
C ALA A 84 10.57 -7.31 -14.39
N GLY A 85 10.79 -8.37 -13.63
CA GLY A 85 11.97 -9.19 -13.78
C GLY A 85 13.22 -8.65 -13.10
N ALA A 86 13.17 -7.43 -12.56
CA ALA A 86 14.32 -6.90 -11.83
C ALA A 86 14.41 -7.58 -10.47
N PRO A 87 15.62 -7.91 -10.01
CA PRO A 87 15.78 -8.51 -8.69
C PRO A 87 15.44 -7.50 -7.60
N LYS A 88 14.54 -7.89 -6.73
CA LYS A 88 14.21 -7.06 -5.57
C LYS A 88 15.28 -7.14 -4.50
N ALA A 89 16.02 -8.22 -4.53
CA ALA A 89 17.01 -8.49 -3.50
C ALA A 89 18.16 -7.50 -3.51
N GLY A 90 18.39 -6.82 -4.57
CA GLY A 90 19.41 -5.80 -4.62
C GLY A 90 19.07 -4.57 -3.82
N ILE A 91 17.97 -4.61 -3.27
CA ILE A 91 17.42 -3.50 -2.51
C ILE A 91 17.98 -3.50 -1.11
#